data_7755867b5b98e8fa896712d4eda805f4
#
_entry.id   7755867b5b98e8fa896712d4eda805f4
#
_cell.length_a   1.000
_cell.length_b   1.000
_cell.length_c   1.000
_cell.angle_alpha   90.00
_cell.angle_beta   90.00
_cell.angle_gamma   90.00
#
_symmetry.space_group_name_H-M   'P 1'
#
loop_
_entity.id
_entity.type
_entity.pdbx_description
1 polymer ?
#
loop_
_entity_poly.entity_id
_entity_poly.type
_entity_poly.pdbx_seq_one_letter_code
_entity_poly.pdbx_strand_id
1 'polypeptide(L)'
;MKKIIRIGILLVSSIVYSQVGINTERPKSTLTVNGSYAGDYKSVAVNTNLTIDDQFVNVVGALSAVTITLPDAVVADVVNDSFYGRVYYIKNTSSFDVTIKGNGTQLLQAWPTDTPNTIVLKSGQSVMVVKNSNNIATAPLWEIFQQNSFTNNNTFDVNAIKSFRAVVPASQFIIDGGSRNIMNGKLAANITTTSRQSAYELSSTTEKAKFIVINGLRMDFLSIGGGQSNASPKFFNTTNSTITYDISTLSTNDRYIDGVNTNIVGNYYSFIIDGDDNIAVDLNRAEYINVMLTFPNGEWYNCTWHATRDATNYYFYFTAQRLN
;
A
#
# COMPACT_ATOMS: atom_id res chain seq x y z
N MET A 1 71.74 -8.27 -14.82
CA MET A 1 70.83 -7.15 -14.99
C MET A 1 69.58 -7.53 -15.78
N LYS A 2 69.59 -8.06 -16.99
CA LYS A 2 68.40 -8.39 -17.80
C LYS A 2 67.43 -9.36 -17.12
N LYS A 3 67.86 -10.31 -16.29
CA LYS A 3 66.97 -11.24 -15.56
C LYS A 3 66.27 -10.58 -14.37
N ILE A 4 66.93 -9.65 -13.66
CA ILE A 4 66.35 -8.91 -12.52
C ILE A 4 65.26 -7.94 -12.98
N ILE A 5 65.45 -7.30 -14.13
CA ILE A 5 64.45 -6.40 -14.73
C ILE A 5 63.16 -7.17 -15.13
N ARG A 6 63.32 -8.39 -15.67
CA ARG A 6 62.13 -9.23 -16.02
C ARG A 6 61.35 -9.67 -14.83
N ILE A 7 61.98 -9.99 -13.68
CA ILE A 7 61.32 -10.36 -12.43
C ILE A 7 60.65 -9.12 -11.82
N GLY A 8 61.29 -7.94 -11.88
CA GLY A 8 60.66 -6.69 -11.41
C GLY A 8 59.40 -6.31 -12.17
N ILE A 9 59.36 -6.49 -13.47
CA ILE A 9 58.18 -6.23 -14.31
C ILE A 9 57.05 -7.22 -14.00
N LEU A 10 57.38 -8.49 -13.73
CA LEU A 10 56.38 -9.50 -13.36
C LEU A 10 55.74 -9.26 -11.97
N LEU A 11 56.51 -8.73 -11.02
CA LEU A 11 56.02 -8.39 -9.67
C LEU A 11 55.15 -7.14 -9.65
N VAL A 12 55.38 -6.16 -10.52
CA VAL A 12 54.56 -4.95 -10.62
C VAL A 12 53.18 -5.25 -11.25
N SER A 13 53.09 -6.23 -12.15
CA SER A 13 51.83 -6.61 -12.79
C SER A 13 50.85 -7.33 -11.85
N SER A 14 51.28 -7.85 -10.70
CA SER A 14 50.45 -8.56 -9.74
C SER A 14 49.72 -7.66 -8.72
N ILE A 15 49.96 -6.34 -8.75
CA ILE A 15 49.36 -5.39 -7.80
C ILE A 15 48.22 -4.59 -8.43
N VAL A 16 47.84 -4.90 -9.65
CA VAL A 16 46.75 -4.16 -10.32
C VAL A 16 45.40 -4.74 -9.86
N TYR A 17 44.77 -4.10 -8.92
CA TYR A 17 43.35 -4.33 -8.62
C TYR A 17 42.52 -3.86 -9.82
N SER A 18 42.01 -4.79 -10.59
CA SER A 18 41.20 -4.47 -11.74
C SER A 18 39.79 -4.08 -11.29
N GLN A 19 39.46 -2.82 -11.41
CA GLN A 19 38.07 -2.38 -11.41
C GLN A 19 37.49 -2.61 -12.81
N VAL A 20 36.26 -3.11 -12.87
CA VAL A 20 35.57 -3.31 -14.14
C VAL A 20 34.70 -2.09 -14.43
N GLY A 21 35.03 -1.36 -15.48
CA GLY A 21 34.24 -0.28 -16.04
C GLY A 21 33.63 -0.71 -17.36
N ILE A 22 32.32 -0.65 -17.50
CA ILE A 22 31.62 -0.84 -18.77
C ILE A 22 31.24 0.54 -19.28
N ASN A 23 31.77 0.88 -20.47
CA ASN A 23 31.54 2.20 -21.09
C ASN A 23 31.93 3.39 -20.18
N THR A 24 32.97 3.23 -19.36
CA THR A 24 33.57 4.28 -18.53
C THR A 24 35.05 4.03 -18.31
N GLU A 25 35.86 5.06 -18.46
CA GLU A 25 37.30 5.03 -18.21
C GLU A 25 37.68 5.27 -16.73
N ARG A 26 36.69 5.71 -15.91
CA ARG A 26 36.90 6.04 -14.50
C ARG A 26 35.85 5.35 -13.65
N PRO A 27 35.94 4.04 -13.44
CA PRO A 27 35.01 3.33 -12.55
C PRO A 27 35.19 3.83 -11.13
N LYS A 28 34.04 4.10 -10.44
CA LYS A 28 34.00 4.59 -9.06
C LYS A 28 33.70 3.48 -8.06
N SER A 29 33.51 2.27 -8.52
CA SER A 29 33.26 1.06 -7.74
C SER A 29 33.91 -0.15 -8.41
N THR A 30 33.86 -1.31 -7.78
CA THR A 30 34.39 -2.57 -8.35
C THR A 30 33.74 -2.88 -9.71
N LEU A 31 32.46 -2.55 -9.88
CA LEU A 31 31.77 -2.56 -11.18
C LEU A 31 31.10 -1.21 -11.39
N THR A 32 31.42 -0.52 -12.48
CA THR A 32 30.74 0.71 -12.90
C THR A 32 30.25 0.53 -14.33
N VAL A 33 28.91 0.70 -14.54
CA VAL A 33 28.26 0.65 -15.85
C VAL A 33 27.77 2.06 -16.19
N ASN A 34 28.31 2.65 -17.26
CA ASN A 34 27.77 3.88 -17.82
C ASN A 34 26.82 3.54 -18.97
N GLY A 35 25.56 3.29 -18.62
CA GLY A 35 24.52 2.82 -19.52
C GLY A 35 23.46 2.02 -18.78
N SER A 36 22.64 1.25 -19.50
CA SER A 36 21.64 0.36 -18.94
C SER A 36 22.23 -1.00 -18.59
N TYR A 37 21.66 -1.61 -17.55
CA TYR A 37 21.92 -2.99 -17.16
C TYR A 37 20.65 -3.82 -17.41
N ALA A 38 20.78 -5.01 -17.99
CA ALA A 38 19.70 -5.97 -18.18
C ALA A 38 19.99 -7.22 -17.36
N GLY A 39 19.07 -7.55 -16.44
CA GLY A 39 19.08 -8.81 -15.72
C GLY A 39 18.11 -9.82 -16.33
N ASP A 40 18.19 -11.07 -15.91
CA ASP A 40 17.25 -12.11 -16.36
C ASP A 40 15.82 -11.81 -15.91
N TYR A 41 14.87 -11.95 -16.80
CA TYR A 41 13.46 -11.71 -16.56
C TYR A 41 12.62 -12.97 -16.85
N LYS A 42 11.82 -13.37 -15.86
CA LYS A 42 11.00 -14.57 -15.92
C LYS A 42 9.54 -14.29 -15.54
N SER A 43 8.61 -14.78 -16.35
CA SER A 43 7.17 -14.78 -16.02
C SER A 43 6.74 -16.20 -15.65
N VAL A 44 6.00 -16.34 -14.55
CA VAL A 44 5.53 -17.63 -14.04
C VAL A 44 4.05 -17.57 -13.68
N ALA A 45 3.34 -18.70 -13.80
CA ALA A 45 1.92 -18.86 -13.45
C ALA A 45 1.66 -20.00 -12.48
N VAL A 46 2.69 -20.74 -12.11
CA VAL A 46 2.61 -21.98 -11.29
C VAL A 46 3.73 -21.98 -10.24
N ASN A 47 3.66 -22.93 -9.31
CA ASN A 47 4.73 -23.13 -8.35
C ASN A 47 6.08 -23.28 -9.06
N THR A 48 7.05 -22.47 -8.63
CA THR A 48 8.35 -22.37 -9.32
C THR A 48 9.48 -22.34 -8.32
N ASN A 49 10.50 -23.13 -8.57
CA ASN A 49 11.79 -23.03 -7.87
C ASN A 49 12.67 -22.08 -8.68
N LEU A 50 13.18 -21.06 -8.03
CA LEU A 50 14.12 -20.13 -8.64
C LEU A 50 15.53 -20.75 -8.68
N THR A 51 16.31 -20.32 -9.64
CA THR A 51 17.71 -20.65 -9.81
C THR A 51 18.59 -19.46 -9.45
N ILE A 52 19.90 -19.67 -9.45
CA ILE A 52 20.87 -18.59 -9.25
C ILE A 52 20.87 -17.56 -10.38
N ASP A 53 20.36 -17.91 -11.54
CA ASP A 53 20.34 -17.04 -12.72
C ASP A 53 19.12 -16.13 -12.77
N ASP A 54 18.03 -16.51 -12.11
CA ASP A 54 16.81 -15.70 -12.07
C ASP A 54 17.05 -14.38 -11.30
N GLN A 55 16.55 -13.25 -11.80
CA GLN A 55 16.66 -11.97 -11.11
C GLN A 55 15.32 -11.24 -11.00
N PHE A 56 14.64 -11.00 -12.11
CA PHE A 56 13.33 -10.35 -12.13
C PHE A 56 12.26 -11.40 -12.41
N VAL A 57 11.37 -11.63 -11.44
CA VAL A 57 10.32 -12.65 -11.51
C VAL A 57 8.96 -12.00 -11.39
N ASN A 58 8.10 -12.19 -12.39
CA ASN A 58 6.73 -11.73 -12.35
C ASN A 58 5.76 -12.91 -12.32
N VAL A 59 4.96 -13.02 -11.26
CA VAL A 59 3.87 -14.00 -11.22
C VAL A 59 2.65 -13.39 -11.89
N VAL A 60 2.24 -13.96 -13.02
CA VAL A 60 1.16 -13.45 -13.88
C VAL A 60 0.31 -14.59 -14.38
N GLY A 61 -1.02 -14.37 -14.48
CA GLY A 61 -1.95 -15.37 -15.02
C GLY A 61 -2.12 -16.62 -14.19
N ALA A 62 -1.73 -16.60 -12.92
CA ALA A 62 -1.97 -17.71 -12.01
C ALA A 62 -3.48 -17.97 -11.82
N LEU A 63 -3.88 -19.24 -11.81
CA LEU A 63 -5.28 -19.67 -11.64
C LEU A 63 -5.58 -20.13 -10.18
N SER A 64 -4.58 -20.12 -9.32
CA SER A 64 -4.63 -20.42 -7.88
C SER A 64 -3.44 -19.80 -7.18
N ALA A 65 -3.39 -19.90 -5.85
CA ALA A 65 -2.22 -19.48 -5.06
C ALA A 65 -0.95 -20.21 -5.53
N VAL A 66 0.16 -19.46 -5.64
CA VAL A 66 1.44 -19.93 -6.18
C VAL A 66 2.52 -19.83 -5.12
N THR A 67 3.42 -20.79 -5.08
CA THR A 67 4.63 -20.76 -4.26
C THR A 67 5.87 -20.55 -5.14
N ILE A 68 6.65 -19.52 -4.82
CA ILE A 68 7.97 -19.28 -5.38
C ILE A 68 9.01 -19.69 -4.33
N THR A 69 9.78 -20.71 -4.62
CA THR A 69 10.82 -21.20 -3.73
C THR A 69 12.16 -20.61 -4.14
N LEU A 70 12.83 -19.97 -3.19
CA LEU A 70 14.18 -19.42 -3.39
C LEU A 70 15.19 -20.56 -3.59
N PRO A 71 16.32 -20.32 -4.26
CA PRO A 71 17.36 -21.33 -4.42
C PRO A 71 17.90 -21.85 -3.09
N ASP A 72 18.54 -23.01 -3.10
CA ASP A 72 19.25 -23.51 -1.93
C ASP A 72 20.48 -22.63 -1.66
N ALA A 73 20.40 -21.83 -0.61
CA ALA A 73 21.41 -20.86 -0.26
C ALA A 73 22.62 -21.47 0.49
N VAL A 74 22.54 -22.74 0.89
CA VAL A 74 23.62 -23.46 1.60
C VAL A 74 24.48 -24.26 0.65
N VAL A 75 23.87 -24.81 -0.40
CA VAL A 75 24.55 -25.71 -1.36
C VAL A 75 25.24 -24.98 -2.50
N ALA A 76 24.81 -23.73 -2.74
CA ALA A 76 25.37 -22.93 -3.82
C ALA A 76 26.82 -22.57 -3.52
N ASP A 77 27.72 -23.38 -3.97
CA ASP A 77 29.15 -23.16 -4.05
C ASP A 77 29.89 -22.98 -2.71
N VAL A 78 30.17 -24.11 -2.09
CA VAL A 78 30.99 -24.23 -0.87
C VAL A 78 32.40 -23.66 -1.03
N VAL A 79 32.85 -23.36 -2.27
CA VAL A 79 34.22 -23.03 -2.57
C VAL A 79 34.46 -21.51 -2.70
N ASN A 80 33.46 -20.74 -3.14
CA ASN A 80 33.69 -19.35 -3.53
C ASN A 80 32.74 -18.28 -2.97
N ASP A 81 31.77 -18.64 -2.13
CA ASP A 81 30.79 -17.68 -1.56
C ASP A 81 30.16 -16.73 -2.59
N SER A 82 30.16 -17.13 -3.85
CA SER A 82 29.80 -16.29 -5.00
C SER A 82 28.32 -15.94 -5.07
N PHE A 83 27.53 -16.49 -4.14
CA PHE A 83 26.09 -16.32 -4.09
C PHE A 83 25.66 -15.17 -3.15
N TYR A 84 26.54 -14.67 -2.31
CA TYR A 84 26.23 -13.55 -1.41
C TYR A 84 25.94 -12.26 -2.17
N GLY A 85 24.95 -11.52 -1.70
CA GLY A 85 24.50 -10.31 -2.35
C GLY A 85 23.61 -10.52 -3.57
N ARG A 86 23.28 -11.78 -3.90
CA ARG A 86 22.35 -12.08 -5.00
C ARG A 86 20.97 -11.49 -4.69
N VAL A 87 20.41 -10.77 -5.65
CA VAL A 87 19.15 -10.05 -5.51
C VAL A 87 18.09 -10.66 -6.40
N TYR A 88 16.91 -10.90 -5.84
CA TYR A 88 15.71 -11.31 -6.53
C TYR A 88 14.64 -10.24 -6.37
N TYR A 89 14.07 -9.78 -7.47
CA TYR A 89 12.92 -8.90 -7.52
C TYR A 89 11.71 -9.73 -7.93
N ILE A 90 10.78 -9.95 -7.01
CA ILE A 90 9.60 -10.78 -7.24
C ILE A 90 8.36 -9.91 -7.14
N LYS A 91 7.52 -9.94 -8.17
CA LYS A 91 6.29 -9.18 -8.26
C LYS A 91 5.11 -10.12 -8.47
N ASN A 92 4.01 -9.88 -7.75
CA ASN A 92 2.75 -10.57 -7.94
C ASN A 92 1.76 -9.69 -8.72
N THR A 93 1.54 -9.97 -9.99
CA THR A 93 0.51 -9.34 -10.81
C THR A 93 -0.71 -10.24 -11.05
N SER A 94 -0.76 -11.41 -10.40
CA SER A 94 -1.92 -12.31 -10.42
C SER A 94 -3.01 -11.85 -9.43
N SER A 95 -4.19 -12.44 -9.53
CA SER A 95 -5.30 -12.21 -8.59
C SER A 95 -5.19 -13.02 -7.30
N PHE A 96 -4.24 -13.95 -7.21
CA PHE A 96 -4.08 -14.86 -6.09
C PHE A 96 -2.85 -14.52 -5.25
N ASP A 97 -2.83 -15.01 -4.02
CA ASP A 97 -1.66 -14.89 -3.14
C ASP A 97 -0.46 -15.65 -3.70
N VAL A 98 0.71 -15.06 -3.56
CA VAL A 98 2.00 -15.68 -3.89
C VAL A 98 2.80 -15.85 -2.62
N THR A 99 3.15 -17.08 -2.29
CA THR A 99 4.02 -17.40 -1.17
C THR A 99 5.48 -17.41 -1.63
N ILE A 100 6.32 -16.60 -1.05
CA ILE A 100 7.78 -16.69 -1.20
C ILE A 100 8.29 -17.57 -0.09
N LYS A 101 9.05 -18.60 -0.43
CA LYS A 101 9.52 -19.63 0.49
C LYS A 101 11.02 -19.82 0.39
N GLY A 102 11.70 -19.93 1.53
CA GLY A 102 13.06 -20.44 1.59
C GLY A 102 13.13 -21.91 1.18
N ASN A 103 14.23 -22.35 0.60
CA ASN A 103 14.41 -23.75 0.24
C ASN A 103 14.42 -24.62 1.51
N GLY A 104 13.65 -25.72 1.50
CA GLY A 104 13.53 -26.59 2.66
C GLY A 104 13.04 -25.84 3.89
N THR A 105 13.87 -25.74 4.92
CA THR A 105 13.63 -25.04 6.19
C THR A 105 14.37 -23.70 6.29
N GLN A 106 14.98 -23.22 5.22
CA GLN A 106 15.74 -21.96 5.21
C GLN A 106 14.85 -20.77 5.56
N LEU A 107 15.38 -19.88 6.40
CA LEU A 107 14.64 -18.75 6.96
C LEU A 107 14.90 -17.47 6.19
N LEU A 108 13.91 -16.59 6.22
CA LEU A 108 13.96 -15.22 5.72
C LEU A 108 14.00 -14.24 6.90
N GLN A 109 14.81 -13.21 6.84
CA GLN A 109 14.81 -12.11 7.80
C GLN A 109 13.80 -11.07 7.33
N ALA A 110 12.58 -11.16 7.81
CA ALA A 110 11.50 -10.21 7.46
C ALA A 110 11.50 -8.97 8.37
N TRP A 111 11.76 -9.17 9.67
CA TRP A 111 11.88 -8.13 10.70
C TRP A 111 13.02 -8.46 11.66
N PRO A 112 13.47 -7.51 12.50
CA PRO A 112 14.58 -7.77 13.41
C PRO A 112 14.46 -9.02 14.28
N THR A 113 13.25 -9.40 14.63
CA THR A 113 12.96 -10.58 15.47
C THR A 113 12.12 -11.65 14.79
N ASP A 114 11.66 -11.40 13.55
CA ASP A 114 10.81 -12.33 12.80
C ASP A 114 11.58 -12.94 11.64
N THR A 115 11.78 -14.26 11.74
CA THR A 115 12.54 -15.04 10.77
C THR A 115 11.72 -16.21 10.24
N PRO A 116 10.61 -15.95 9.51
CA PRO A 116 9.76 -17.00 8.96
C PRO A 116 10.46 -17.75 7.84
N ASN A 117 9.96 -18.97 7.55
CA ASN A 117 10.35 -19.70 6.33
C ASN A 117 9.63 -19.18 5.08
N THR A 118 8.50 -18.49 5.26
CA THR A 118 7.66 -17.98 4.16
C THR A 118 7.17 -16.59 4.44
N ILE A 119 7.00 -15.79 3.37
CA ILE A 119 6.21 -14.55 3.37
C ILE A 119 5.17 -14.62 2.26
N VAL A 120 4.08 -13.85 2.38
CA VAL A 120 3.00 -13.81 1.40
C VAL A 120 2.97 -12.46 0.70
N LEU A 121 2.96 -12.49 -0.63
CA LEU A 121 2.71 -11.33 -1.48
C LEU A 121 1.26 -11.37 -1.97
N LYS A 122 0.48 -10.39 -1.57
CA LYS A 122 -0.86 -10.17 -2.12
C LYS A 122 -0.79 -9.69 -3.58
N SER A 123 -1.91 -9.75 -4.28
CA SER A 123 -2.01 -9.18 -5.63
C SER A 123 -1.51 -7.73 -5.66
N GLY A 124 -0.67 -7.39 -6.64
CA GLY A 124 -0.06 -6.07 -6.78
C GLY A 124 1.15 -5.79 -5.90
N GLN A 125 1.55 -6.70 -5.01
CA GLN A 125 2.75 -6.53 -4.18
C GLN A 125 4.02 -6.99 -4.89
N SER A 126 5.14 -6.44 -4.46
CA SER A 126 6.47 -6.87 -4.88
C SER A 126 7.43 -6.91 -3.69
N VAL A 127 8.45 -7.73 -3.79
CA VAL A 127 9.49 -7.88 -2.78
C VAL A 127 10.88 -7.90 -3.42
N MET A 128 11.85 -7.33 -2.74
CA MET A 128 13.26 -7.52 -3.01
C MET A 128 13.86 -8.44 -1.94
N VAL A 129 14.39 -9.57 -2.37
CA VAL A 129 15.02 -10.56 -1.51
C VAL A 129 16.49 -10.65 -1.84
N VAL A 130 17.34 -10.62 -0.81
CA VAL A 130 18.80 -10.65 -0.99
C VAL A 130 19.38 -11.80 -0.18
N LYS A 131 20.27 -12.59 -0.80
CA LYS A 131 21.06 -13.58 -0.07
C LYS A 131 22.08 -12.86 0.81
N ASN A 132 21.99 -13.04 2.12
CA ASN A 132 22.95 -12.47 3.06
C ASN A 132 24.23 -13.33 3.20
N SER A 133 25.14 -12.92 4.07
CA SER A 133 26.42 -13.63 4.29
C SER A 133 26.33 -14.85 5.19
N ASN A 134 25.15 -15.19 5.73
CA ASN A 134 24.98 -16.41 6.53
C ASN A 134 25.08 -17.66 5.66
N ASN A 135 25.73 -18.68 6.19
CA ASN A 135 25.89 -20.00 5.54
C ASN A 135 25.43 -21.15 6.45
N ILE A 136 24.75 -20.86 7.56
CA ILE A 136 24.26 -21.80 8.54
C ILE A 136 22.74 -21.91 8.40
N ALA A 137 22.22 -23.11 8.17
CA ALA A 137 20.79 -23.36 7.91
C ALA A 137 19.85 -22.91 9.04
N THR A 138 20.36 -22.77 10.27
CA THR A 138 19.58 -22.30 11.44
C THR A 138 19.51 -20.80 11.57
N ALA A 139 20.31 -20.05 10.80
CA ALA A 139 20.24 -18.60 10.72
C ALA A 139 19.42 -18.17 9.49
N PRO A 140 18.81 -16.98 9.48
CA PRO A 140 18.19 -16.45 8.27
C PRO A 140 19.23 -16.31 7.17
N LEU A 141 18.94 -16.86 6.00
CA LEU A 141 19.83 -16.87 4.85
C LEU A 141 19.46 -15.79 3.83
N TRP A 142 18.27 -15.28 3.94
CA TRP A 142 17.68 -14.32 3.02
C TRP A 142 17.21 -13.08 3.76
N GLU A 143 17.55 -11.90 3.25
CA GLU A 143 17.06 -10.61 3.76
C GLU A 143 15.90 -10.10 2.91
N ILE A 144 14.87 -9.60 3.56
CA ILE A 144 13.77 -8.88 2.91
C ILE A 144 14.05 -7.39 3.03
N PHE A 145 14.52 -6.76 1.94
CA PHE A 145 14.86 -5.33 1.95
C PHE A 145 13.69 -4.42 1.67
N GLN A 146 12.75 -4.87 0.85
CA GLN A 146 11.62 -4.05 0.47
C GLN A 146 10.42 -4.92 0.11
N GLN A 147 9.32 -4.64 0.73
CA GLN A 147 8.01 -5.17 0.33
C GLN A 147 7.11 -3.99 -0.01
N ASN A 148 6.89 -3.77 -1.29
CA ASN A 148 6.01 -2.70 -1.77
C ASN A 148 4.62 -3.24 -2.05
N SER A 149 3.61 -2.53 -1.57
CA SER A 149 2.23 -2.80 -1.91
C SER A 149 1.74 -1.77 -2.94
N PHE A 150 1.36 -2.26 -4.11
CA PHE A 150 0.59 -1.50 -5.09
C PHE A 150 -0.86 -1.95 -5.01
N THR A 151 -1.43 -1.99 -3.79
CA THR A 151 -2.76 -2.54 -3.62
C THR A 151 -3.82 -1.59 -4.14
N ASN A 152 -4.48 -2.03 -5.20
CA ASN A 152 -5.82 -1.60 -5.56
C ASN A 152 -6.88 -2.28 -4.66
N ASN A 153 -6.46 -3.02 -3.63
CA ASN A 153 -7.34 -3.81 -2.78
C ASN A 153 -7.68 -3.05 -1.50
N ASN A 154 -8.92 -3.20 -1.06
CA ASN A 154 -9.52 -2.60 0.12
C ASN A 154 -8.87 -3.01 1.46
N THR A 155 -7.77 -3.74 1.44
CA THR A 155 -7.00 -4.08 2.65
C THR A 155 -5.92 -3.05 2.89
N PHE A 156 -5.84 -2.59 4.12
CA PHE A 156 -4.77 -1.72 4.58
C PHE A 156 -3.68 -2.54 5.25
N ASP A 157 -2.48 -2.48 4.75
CA ASP A 157 -1.30 -2.96 5.50
C ASP A 157 -1.00 -2.00 6.65
N VAL A 158 -0.35 -2.50 7.70
CA VAL A 158 0.09 -1.67 8.82
C VAL A 158 0.98 -0.52 8.31
N ASN A 159 0.74 0.69 8.78
CA ASN A 159 1.35 1.94 8.34
C ASN A 159 1.04 2.35 6.88
N ALA A 160 0.22 1.60 6.17
CA ALA A 160 -0.21 2.01 4.83
C ALA A 160 -1.07 3.28 4.89
N ILE A 161 -0.81 4.19 3.97
CA ILE A 161 -1.62 5.40 3.76
C ILE A 161 -2.31 5.26 2.41
N LYS A 162 -3.63 5.44 2.40
CA LYS A 162 -4.42 5.60 1.19
C LYS A 162 -4.94 7.03 1.13
N SER A 163 -4.88 7.63 -0.04
CA SER A 163 -5.47 8.93 -0.30
C SER A 163 -6.19 8.93 -1.64
N PHE A 164 -7.30 9.65 -1.70
CA PHE A 164 -8.08 9.80 -2.91
C PHE A 164 -8.72 11.18 -2.96
N ARG A 165 -8.82 11.77 -4.15
CA ARG A 165 -9.56 13.00 -4.41
C ARG A 165 -10.69 12.71 -5.40
N ALA A 166 -11.93 12.93 -5.00
CA ALA A 166 -13.08 12.98 -5.90
C ALA A 166 -13.33 14.41 -6.38
N VAL A 167 -13.80 14.56 -7.61
CA VAL A 167 -14.21 15.84 -8.18
C VAL A 167 -15.66 15.72 -8.60
N VAL A 168 -16.51 16.59 -8.05
CA VAL A 168 -17.96 16.54 -8.26
C VAL A 168 -18.44 17.91 -8.73
N PRO A 169 -19.20 18.01 -9.82
CA PRO A 169 -19.75 19.28 -10.28
C PRO A 169 -20.60 19.94 -9.19
N ALA A 170 -20.36 21.21 -8.90
CA ALA A 170 -21.07 21.96 -7.84
C ALA A 170 -22.59 22.01 -8.11
N SER A 171 -22.98 22.01 -9.38
CA SER A 171 -24.39 21.96 -9.78
C SER A 171 -25.11 20.65 -9.45
N GLN A 172 -24.36 19.58 -9.19
CA GLN A 172 -24.89 18.26 -8.90
C GLN A 172 -24.86 17.90 -7.40
N PHE A 173 -23.91 18.46 -6.66
CA PHE A 173 -23.80 18.25 -5.22
C PHE A 173 -24.70 19.23 -4.46
N ILE A 174 -26.00 19.15 -4.75
CA ILE A 174 -27.02 20.03 -4.20
C ILE A 174 -28.03 19.17 -3.47
N ILE A 175 -28.54 19.71 -2.35
CA ILE A 175 -29.72 19.17 -1.74
C ILE A 175 -30.96 19.88 -2.24
N ASP A 176 -31.92 19.08 -2.56
CA ASP A 176 -33.30 19.45 -2.74
C ASP A 176 -33.98 19.67 -1.37
N GLY A 177 -33.96 20.91 -0.86
CA GLY A 177 -34.81 21.41 0.23
C GLY A 177 -34.99 20.58 1.52
N GLY A 178 -34.34 19.45 1.61
CA GLY A 178 -34.53 18.51 2.70
C GLY A 178 -33.80 18.95 3.98
N SER A 179 -34.54 19.05 5.08
CA SER A 179 -33.99 19.25 6.40
C SER A 179 -32.87 18.26 6.70
N ARG A 180 -31.88 18.68 7.49
CA ARG A 180 -30.86 17.85 8.13
C ARG A 180 -31.54 16.72 8.95
N ASN A 181 -31.99 15.68 8.33
CA ASN A 181 -32.58 14.57 9.06
C ASN A 181 -31.50 13.56 9.45
N ILE A 182 -30.53 14.05 10.23
CA ILE A 182 -29.43 13.26 10.80
C ILE A 182 -29.69 13.05 12.29
N MET A 183 -30.86 13.29 12.68
CA MET A 183 -31.24 13.16 14.07
C MET A 183 -31.19 11.70 14.51
N ASN A 184 -30.32 11.44 15.47
CA ASN A 184 -30.34 10.25 16.33
C ASN A 184 -30.17 8.92 15.63
N GLY A 185 -29.51 8.84 14.53
CA GLY A 185 -29.40 7.56 13.95
C GLY A 185 -28.63 7.46 12.68
N LYS A 186 -28.54 6.28 12.32
CA LYS A 186 -28.02 5.76 11.09
C LYS A 186 -28.88 6.27 9.96
N LEU A 187 -28.25 6.84 8.96
CA LEU A 187 -28.97 7.22 7.76
C LEU A 187 -29.36 5.96 6.99
N ALA A 188 -30.59 5.90 6.53
CA ALA A 188 -31.05 4.79 5.73
C ALA A 188 -30.29 4.70 4.40
N ALA A 189 -30.03 3.49 3.92
CA ALA A 189 -29.39 3.20 2.66
C ALA A 189 -30.08 3.85 1.44
N ASN A 190 -31.38 4.06 1.55
CA ASN A 190 -32.22 4.71 0.55
C ASN A 190 -32.25 6.24 0.69
N ILE A 191 -31.20 6.85 1.23
CA ILE A 191 -30.93 8.25 0.93
C ILE A 191 -30.77 8.33 -0.56
N THR A 192 -31.90 8.55 -1.19
CA THR A 192 -31.99 8.54 -2.63
C THR A 192 -31.27 9.75 -3.18
N THR A 193 -30.75 9.60 -4.37
CA THR A 193 -30.16 10.64 -5.18
C THR A 193 -31.01 11.91 -5.34
N THR A 194 -32.27 11.86 -4.96
CA THR A 194 -33.20 13.00 -5.04
C THR A 194 -33.25 13.85 -3.77
N SER A 195 -32.88 13.30 -2.60
CA SER A 195 -32.94 14.05 -1.34
C SER A 195 -31.56 14.38 -0.77
N ARG A 196 -30.57 13.56 -1.02
CA ARG A 196 -29.17 13.82 -0.66
C ARG A 196 -28.26 13.07 -1.61
N GLN A 197 -27.25 13.75 -2.10
CA GLN A 197 -26.30 13.13 -3.01
C GLN A 197 -24.99 12.88 -2.28
N SER A 198 -24.39 11.75 -2.58
CA SER A 198 -23.05 11.46 -2.08
C SER A 198 -21.98 11.75 -3.14
N ALA A 199 -20.78 12.07 -2.67
CA ALA A 199 -19.64 12.23 -3.55
C ALA A 199 -19.38 10.93 -4.36
N TYR A 200 -19.59 9.77 -3.73
CA TYR A 200 -19.47 8.48 -4.40
C TYR A 200 -20.49 8.32 -5.53
N GLU A 201 -21.76 8.59 -5.29
CA GLU A 201 -22.80 8.39 -6.31
C GLU A 201 -22.63 9.30 -7.52
N LEU A 202 -22.12 10.51 -7.32
CA LEU A 202 -21.84 11.48 -8.35
C LEU A 202 -20.54 11.24 -9.11
N SER A 203 -19.67 10.39 -8.59
CA SER A 203 -18.41 10.06 -9.22
C SER A 203 -18.57 9.08 -10.39
N SER A 204 -17.66 9.14 -11.35
CA SER A 204 -17.59 8.18 -12.45
C SER A 204 -17.30 6.76 -11.94
N THR A 205 -17.62 5.74 -12.75
CA THR A 205 -17.33 4.34 -12.39
C THR A 205 -15.85 4.12 -12.07
N THR A 206 -14.94 4.78 -12.80
CA THR A 206 -13.50 4.69 -12.56
C THR A 206 -13.09 5.33 -11.24
N GLU A 207 -13.73 6.41 -10.84
CA GLU A 207 -13.47 7.08 -9.57
C GLU A 207 -14.09 6.33 -8.40
N LYS A 208 -15.27 5.77 -8.55
CA LYS A 208 -15.94 4.93 -7.54
C LYS A 208 -15.04 3.81 -7.01
N ALA A 209 -14.25 3.19 -7.89
CA ALA A 209 -13.30 2.14 -7.52
C ALA A 209 -12.12 2.63 -6.65
N LYS A 210 -11.89 3.94 -6.58
CA LYS A 210 -10.77 4.55 -5.81
C LYS A 210 -11.17 5.03 -4.42
N PHE A 211 -12.47 5.06 -4.12
CA PHE A 211 -12.93 5.45 -2.78
C PHE A 211 -12.36 4.53 -1.72
N ILE A 212 -11.93 5.13 -0.62
CA ILE A 212 -11.28 4.39 0.46
C ILE A 212 -12.33 3.59 1.21
N VAL A 213 -12.10 2.29 1.34
CA VAL A 213 -12.92 1.38 2.15
C VAL A 213 -12.03 0.74 3.22
N ILE A 214 -12.48 0.81 4.47
CA ILE A 214 -11.81 0.28 5.66
C ILE A 214 -12.75 -0.75 6.28
N ASN A 215 -12.42 -2.03 6.21
CA ASN A 215 -13.22 -3.13 6.78
C ASN A 215 -14.73 -3.04 6.42
N GLY A 216 -15.02 -2.67 5.18
CA GLY A 216 -16.37 -2.49 4.68
C GLY A 216 -16.97 -1.09 4.88
N LEU A 217 -16.31 -0.19 5.60
CA LEU A 217 -16.72 1.21 5.74
C LEU A 217 -16.07 2.06 4.65
N ARG A 218 -16.86 2.57 3.71
CA ARG A 218 -16.41 3.51 2.68
C ARG A 218 -16.45 4.94 3.24
N MET A 219 -15.35 5.66 3.08
CA MET A 219 -15.32 7.11 3.32
C MET A 219 -16.11 7.82 2.22
N ASP A 220 -16.98 8.76 2.60
CA ASP A 220 -17.84 9.49 1.66
C ASP A 220 -18.16 10.90 2.17
N PHE A 221 -18.74 11.74 1.32
CA PHE A 221 -19.40 12.97 1.70
C PHE A 221 -20.85 12.96 1.23
N LEU A 222 -21.74 13.39 2.09
CA LEU A 222 -23.12 13.67 1.73
C LEU A 222 -23.31 15.19 1.56
N SER A 223 -24.11 15.56 0.57
CA SER A 223 -24.65 16.91 0.49
C SER A 223 -25.61 17.16 1.63
N ILE A 224 -25.61 18.38 2.19
CA ILE A 224 -26.52 18.78 3.26
C ILE A 224 -27.31 20.03 2.88
N GLY A 225 -28.57 20.13 3.38
CA GLY A 225 -29.45 21.24 3.09
C GLY A 225 -28.94 22.57 3.58
N GLY A 226 -29.33 23.63 2.88
CA GLY A 226 -28.99 25.00 3.26
C GLY A 226 -28.00 25.71 2.37
N GLY A 227 -27.76 25.19 1.17
CA GLY A 227 -26.91 25.83 0.17
C GLY A 227 -25.65 25.03 -0.15
N GLN A 228 -24.83 25.58 -1.03
CA GLN A 228 -23.63 24.92 -1.55
C GLN A 228 -22.40 25.06 -0.64
N SER A 229 -22.55 25.43 0.61
CA SER A 229 -21.42 25.81 1.46
C SER A 229 -20.97 24.74 2.44
N ASN A 230 -21.66 23.62 2.49
CA ASN A 230 -21.38 22.57 3.49
C ASN A 230 -21.42 21.16 2.87
N ALA A 231 -20.65 20.26 3.45
CA ALA A 231 -20.65 18.83 3.15
C ALA A 231 -20.57 18.03 4.46
N SER A 232 -21.26 16.90 4.51
CA SER A 232 -21.27 16.03 5.68
C SER A 232 -20.32 14.85 5.48
N PRO A 233 -19.22 14.74 6.23
CA PRO A 233 -18.34 13.58 6.18
C PRO A 233 -19.06 12.37 6.77
N LYS A 234 -18.94 11.22 6.13
CA LYS A 234 -19.63 9.97 6.50
C LYS A 234 -18.79 8.73 6.22
N PHE A 235 -19.07 7.69 6.99
CA PHE A 235 -18.81 6.33 6.55
C PHE A 235 -20.10 5.73 5.95
N PHE A 236 -19.95 4.92 4.92
CA PHE A 236 -21.02 4.09 4.37
C PHE A 236 -20.63 2.62 4.55
N ASN A 237 -21.52 1.83 5.18
CA ASN A 237 -21.33 0.40 5.30
C ASN A 237 -21.67 -0.28 3.96
N THR A 238 -20.68 -0.74 3.25
CA THR A 238 -20.81 -1.41 1.94
C THR A 238 -21.18 -2.88 2.05
N THR A 239 -21.29 -3.42 3.27
CA THR A 239 -21.61 -4.82 3.51
C THR A 239 -23.13 -4.99 3.79
N ASN A 240 -23.57 -6.24 3.85
CA ASN A 240 -24.95 -6.58 4.26
C ASN A 240 -25.07 -6.84 5.77
N SER A 241 -23.99 -6.71 6.53
CA SER A 241 -23.94 -6.98 7.97
C SER A 241 -23.67 -5.70 8.76
N THR A 242 -24.04 -5.69 10.02
CA THR A 242 -23.70 -4.59 10.94
C THR A 242 -22.18 -4.58 11.17
N ILE A 243 -21.58 -3.40 11.10
CA ILE A 243 -20.19 -3.16 11.46
C ILE A 243 -20.18 -2.36 12.76
N THR A 244 -19.44 -2.85 13.75
CA THR A 244 -19.20 -2.17 15.03
C THR A 244 -17.82 -1.53 15.00
N TYR A 245 -17.72 -0.29 15.49
CA TYR A 245 -16.47 0.46 15.59
C TYR A 245 -16.57 1.52 16.69
N ASP A 246 -15.44 2.02 17.13
CA ASP A 246 -15.33 3.18 18.02
C ASP A 246 -14.69 4.34 17.25
N ILE A 247 -15.14 5.56 17.51
CA ILE A 247 -14.57 6.76 16.92
C ILE A 247 -14.26 7.82 17.98
N SER A 248 -13.18 8.54 17.76
CA SER A 248 -12.91 9.85 18.36
C SER A 248 -12.65 10.85 17.25
N THR A 249 -13.27 11.99 17.30
CA THR A 249 -13.24 12.97 16.22
C THR A 249 -12.80 14.33 16.73
N LEU A 250 -11.90 14.96 15.99
CA LEU A 250 -11.53 16.36 16.13
C LEU A 250 -11.72 17.05 14.78
N SER A 251 -12.53 18.12 14.75
CA SER A 251 -12.70 18.94 13.55
C SER A 251 -12.03 20.31 13.72
N THR A 252 -11.83 21.01 12.61
CA THR A 252 -11.32 22.39 12.60
C THR A 252 -12.27 23.40 13.28
N ASN A 253 -13.51 22.99 13.51
CA ASN A 253 -14.51 23.80 14.19
C ASN A 253 -14.56 23.53 15.71
N ASP A 254 -13.49 23.04 16.30
CA ASP A 254 -13.34 22.73 17.73
C ASP A 254 -14.41 21.81 18.32
N ARG A 255 -15.07 21.04 17.46
CA ARG A 255 -16.07 20.06 17.87
C ARG A 255 -15.41 18.71 18.06
N TYR A 256 -15.66 18.14 19.20
CA TYR A 256 -15.17 16.81 19.56
C TYR A 256 -16.35 15.85 19.73
N ILE A 257 -16.24 14.68 19.10
CA ILE A 257 -17.17 13.58 19.29
C ILE A 257 -16.40 12.35 19.74
N ASP A 258 -16.92 11.76 20.80
CA ASP A 258 -16.48 10.47 21.32
C ASP A 258 -17.62 9.47 21.13
N GLY A 259 -17.37 8.41 20.40
CA GLY A 259 -18.35 7.39 20.11
C GLY A 259 -17.83 5.99 20.40
N VAL A 260 -18.34 5.38 21.45
CA VAL A 260 -17.97 4.01 21.83
C VAL A 260 -19.04 3.05 21.31
N ASN A 261 -18.60 1.92 20.74
CA ASN A 261 -19.48 0.85 20.23
C ASN A 261 -20.53 1.36 19.23
N THR A 262 -20.12 2.23 18.35
CA THR A 262 -20.99 2.71 17.27
C THR A 262 -21.25 1.59 16.26
N ASN A 263 -22.51 1.46 15.85
CA ASN A 263 -22.93 0.41 14.92
C ASN A 263 -23.52 1.01 13.66
N ILE A 264 -23.05 0.55 12.50
CA ILE A 264 -23.68 0.86 11.21
C ILE A 264 -24.26 -0.41 10.62
N VAL A 265 -25.58 -0.42 10.43
CA VAL A 265 -26.29 -1.50 9.73
C VAL A 265 -25.82 -1.58 8.29
N GLY A 266 -25.86 -2.76 7.70
CA GLY A 266 -25.48 -2.98 6.30
C GLY A 266 -26.23 -2.06 5.34
N ASN A 267 -25.50 -1.49 4.38
CA ASN A 267 -26.03 -0.52 3.40
C ASN A 267 -26.57 0.78 3.99
N TYR A 268 -26.05 1.22 5.15
CA TYR A 268 -26.41 2.49 5.77
C TYR A 268 -25.20 3.41 5.91
N TYR A 269 -25.45 4.71 5.96
CA TYR A 269 -24.47 5.70 6.34
C TYR A 269 -24.28 5.76 7.86
N SER A 270 -23.08 6.18 8.29
CA SER A 270 -22.79 6.43 9.69
C SER A 270 -23.63 7.57 10.25
N PHE A 271 -23.62 7.60 11.55
CA PHE A 271 -24.02 8.74 12.35
C PHE A 271 -23.19 10.00 12.01
N ILE A 272 -23.41 11.02 12.80
CA ILE A 272 -22.56 12.21 12.88
C ILE A 272 -21.14 11.78 13.22
N ILE A 273 -20.17 12.20 12.41
CA ILE A 273 -18.74 12.02 12.69
C ILE A 273 -18.02 13.36 12.88
N ASP A 274 -18.76 14.44 12.74
CA ASP A 274 -18.36 15.81 13.03
C ASP A 274 -19.44 16.47 13.91
N GLY A 275 -19.06 17.26 14.91
CA GLY A 275 -19.92 17.73 15.98
C GLY A 275 -21.21 18.41 15.57
N ASP A 276 -21.24 19.10 14.42
CA ASP A 276 -22.44 19.68 13.84
C ASP A 276 -22.86 19.01 12.52
N ASP A 277 -22.24 17.87 12.20
CA ASP A 277 -22.49 17.01 11.04
C ASP A 277 -22.20 17.66 9.70
N ASN A 278 -21.35 18.68 9.69
CA ASN A 278 -20.93 19.29 8.44
C ASN A 278 -19.56 19.97 8.56
N ILE A 279 -18.87 20.03 7.44
CA ILE A 279 -17.71 20.89 7.27
C ILE A 279 -18.06 22.01 6.28
N ALA A 280 -17.55 23.20 6.54
CA ALA A 280 -17.76 24.32 5.65
C ALA A 280 -16.89 24.18 4.38
N VAL A 281 -17.53 24.35 3.23
CA VAL A 281 -16.91 24.19 1.90
C VAL A 281 -17.36 25.34 1.03
N ASP A 282 -16.91 26.55 1.29
CA ASP A 282 -17.20 27.69 0.41
C ASP A 282 -15.94 28.15 -0.32
N LEU A 283 -16.09 29.18 -1.17
CA LEU A 283 -14.98 29.69 -1.98
C LEU A 283 -13.82 30.30 -1.16
N ASN A 284 -14.05 30.59 0.11
CA ASN A 284 -13.09 31.24 0.99
C ASN A 284 -12.72 30.43 2.21
N ARG A 285 -13.39 29.30 2.44
CA ARG A 285 -13.17 28.42 3.60
C ARG A 285 -13.09 26.98 3.18
N ALA A 286 -12.18 26.28 3.82
CA ALA A 286 -12.01 24.83 3.69
C ALA A 286 -11.77 24.28 5.10
N GLU A 287 -12.65 23.41 5.53
CA GLU A 287 -12.51 22.71 6.80
C GLU A 287 -12.06 21.27 6.58
N TYR A 288 -11.52 20.67 7.61
CA TYR A 288 -11.21 19.24 7.62
C TYR A 288 -11.65 18.63 8.94
N ILE A 289 -11.81 17.32 8.94
CA ILE A 289 -12.08 16.52 10.12
C ILE A 289 -11.08 15.37 10.18
N ASN A 290 -10.56 15.12 11.37
CA ASN A 290 -9.69 13.99 11.66
C ASN A 290 -10.41 13.03 12.60
N VAL A 291 -10.47 11.76 12.22
CA VAL A 291 -11.20 10.71 12.93
C VAL A 291 -10.25 9.58 13.27
N MET A 292 -10.16 9.25 14.53
CA MET A 292 -9.55 8.02 15.00
C MET A 292 -10.62 6.93 15.01
N LEU A 293 -10.43 5.89 14.20
CA LEU A 293 -11.35 4.78 14.01
C LEU A 293 -10.72 3.51 14.55
N THR A 294 -11.40 2.81 15.44
CA THR A 294 -10.93 1.56 16.03
C THR A 294 -11.97 0.47 15.86
N PHE A 295 -11.53 -0.73 15.48
CA PHE A 295 -12.39 -1.91 15.37
C PHE A 295 -12.19 -2.86 16.56
N PRO A 296 -13.19 -3.71 16.89
CA PRO A 296 -13.10 -4.66 18.02
C PRO A 296 -11.93 -5.67 17.90
N ASN A 297 -11.43 -5.90 16.70
CA ASN A 297 -10.24 -6.74 16.48
C ASN A 297 -8.90 -6.02 16.78
N GLY A 298 -8.96 -4.78 17.26
CA GLY A 298 -7.81 -3.96 17.60
C GLY A 298 -7.22 -3.17 16.43
N GLU A 299 -7.72 -3.31 15.22
CA GLU A 299 -7.28 -2.47 14.10
C GLU A 299 -7.62 -1.01 14.34
N TRP A 300 -6.65 -0.16 14.07
CA TRP A 300 -6.70 1.25 14.39
C TRP A 300 -6.28 2.11 13.20
N TYR A 301 -7.09 3.13 12.88
CA TYR A 301 -6.92 3.99 11.70
C TYR A 301 -7.04 5.46 12.05
N ASN A 302 -6.23 6.28 11.37
CA ASN A 302 -6.41 7.72 11.31
C ASN A 302 -7.04 8.07 9.97
N CYS A 303 -8.23 8.65 10.00
CA CYS A 303 -9.02 9.00 8.83
C CYS A 303 -9.22 10.51 8.76
N THR A 304 -9.00 11.10 7.60
CA THR A 304 -9.20 12.55 7.39
C THR A 304 -10.12 12.80 6.19
N TRP A 305 -11.10 13.64 6.40
CA TRP A 305 -11.91 14.26 5.35
C TRP A 305 -11.53 15.73 5.24
N HIS A 306 -11.40 16.19 4.02
CA HIS A 306 -11.18 17.58 3.71
C HIS A 306 -11.94 17.92 2.43
N ALA A 307 -12.51 19.09 2.35
CA ALA A 307 -13.21 19.52 1.14
C ALA A 307 -12.90 20.98 0.81
N THR A 308 -12.77 21.23 -0.47
CA THR A 308 -12.66 22.57 -1.03
C THR A 308 -13.60 22.70 -2.22
N ARG A 309 -13.88 23.92 -2.67
CA ARG A 309 -14.64 24.14 -3.90
C ARG A 309 -14.16 25.38 -4.64
N ASP A 310 -14.41 25.36 -5.94
CA ASP A 310 -14.45 26.55 -6.77
C ASP A 310 -15.90 26.84 -7.26
N ALA A 311 -16.05 27.70 -8.23
CA ALA A 311 -17.36 28.05 -8.79
C ALA A 311 -18.02 26.88 -9.54
N THR A 312 -17.25 25.88 -9.95
CA THR A 312 -17.66 24.79 -10.86
C THR A 312 -17.71 23.43 -10.17
N ASN A 313 -16.81 23.16 -9.24
CA ASN A 313 -16.65 21.84 -8.67
C ASN A 313 -16.41 21.88 -7.17
N TYR A 314 -16.83 20.79 -6.51
CA TYR A 314 -16.31 20.35 -5.20
C TYR A 314 -15.14 19.41 -5.42
N TYR A 315 -14.16 19.54 -4.53
CA TYR A 315 -12.99 18.66 -4.42
C TYR A 315 -13.01 18.02 -3.05
N PHE A 316 -13.30 16.74 -3.01
CA PHE A 316 -13.36 15.95 -1.79
C PHE A 316 -12.09 15.12 -1.63
N TYR A 317 -11.39 15.31 -0.53
CA TYR A 317 -10.14 14.63 -0.21
C TYR A 317 -10.38 13.66 0.94
N PHE A 318 -9.96 12.44 0.73
CA PHE A 318 -10.03 11.37 1.70
C PHE A 318 -8.63 10.86 1.95
N THR A 319 -8.26 10.70 3.22
CA THR A 319 -7.02 10.03 3.59
C THR A 319 -7.32 9.08 4.73
N ALA A 320 -6.77 7.88 4.67
CA ALA A 320 -6.79 6.93 5.77
C ALA A 320 -5.43 6.29 5.92
N GLN A 321 -4.97 6.17 7.16
CA GLN A 321 -3.75 5.50 7.54
C GLN A 321 -4.06 4.43 8.56
N ARG A 322 -3.62 3.20 8.32
CA ARG A 322 -3.62 2.15 9.34
C ARG A 322 -2.43 2.36 10.27
N LEU A 323 -2.67 2.33 11.58
CA LEU A 323 -1.65 2.64 12.60
C LEU A 323 -1.07 1.38 13.27
N ASN A 324 -1.72 0.22 13.16
CA ASN A 324 -1.26 -1.04 13.72
C ASN A 324 -1.65 -2.26 12.88
#